data_62c2cbffcd20ce7733c0c138cab7539d
#
_entry.id   62c2cbffcd20ce7733c0c138cab7539d
#
_cell.length_a   1.000
_cell.length_b   1.000
_cell.length_c   1.000
_cell.angle_alpha   90.00
_cell.angle_beta   90.00
_cell.angle_gamma   90.00
#
_symmetry.space_group_name_H-M   'P 1'
#
loop_
_entity.id
_entity.type
_entity.pdbx_description
1 polymer ?
#
loop_
_entity_poly.entity_id
_entity_poly.type
_entity_poly.pdbx_seq_one_letter_code
_entity_poly.pdbx_strand_id
1 'polypeptide(L)'
;MNQATTTQAQTQSLRPSSSWTGWGQWLALITMTLDHVARYLATDAWGMGWVDSSVGRIAFPLFAGMVAWHGLFNTRDPLRYARRIMVIGLVAQLPYQLMPREAIFQLNICFTLALGLMAGHWLEQVAQRTARDQLGLARLSLETLGVLVAWYIAGFWVEYGHEGLLLIPLYMLAIGQIQRSGNTPGQRLIALVSAIPVLLLAGAMNSSEMAKSITVITTLAVLVMAVGVCRLVPDVPWKMSRRMWLAWYPAHFAVIAAILLFVGRAAYP
;
A
#
# COMPACT_ATOMS: atom_id res chain seq x y z
N MET A 1 36.19 24.01 5.60
CA MET A 1 35.76 22.64 5.30
C MET A 1 34.68 22.06 6.24
N ASN A 2 34.17 22.81 7.25
CA ASN A 2 33.25 22.24 8.27
C ASN A 2 31.72 22.48 8.06
N GLN A 3 31.31 23.30 7.09
CA GLN A 3 29.86 23.58 6.90
C GLN A 3 29.12 22.50 6.08
N ALA A 4 29.77 21.85 5.14
CA ALA A 4 29.14 20.82 4.32
C ALA A 4 28.87 19.52 5.10
N THR A 5 29.71 19.17 6.05
CA THR A 5 29.53 17.99 6.91
C THR A 5 28.40 18.18 7.92
N THR A 6 28.21 19.41 8.43
CA THR A 6 27.12 19.71 9.37
C THR A 6 25.76 19.68 8.70
N THR A 7 25.67 20.13 7.44
CA THR A 7 24.41 20.12 6.68
C THR A 7 23.98 18.70 6.28
N GLN A 8 24.92 17.81 5.96
CA GLN A 8 24.62 16.40 5.69
C GLN A 8 24.18 15.63 6.95
N ALA A 9 24.78 15.89 8.10
CA ALA A 9 24.37 15.29 9.37
C ALA A 9 22.98 15.76 9.83
N GLN A 10 22.65 17.05 9.62
CA GLN A 10 21.31 17.58 9.93
C GLN A 10 20.21 17.03 9.00
N THR A 11 20.49 16.81 7.72
CA THR A 11 19.53 16.21 6.78
C THR A 11 19.31 14.71 7.06
N GLN A 12 20.27 13.99 7.61
CA GLN A 12 20.09 12.59 8.02
C GLN A 12 19.23 12.45 9.29
N SER A 13 19.21 13.43 10.17
CA SER A 13 18.38 13.41 11.40
C SER A 13 16.90 13.62 11.17
N LEU A 14 16.47 14.02 9.98
CA LEU A 14 15.09 14.34 9.63
C LEU A 14 14.29 13.17 9.01
N ARG A 15 14.94 12.02 8.74
CA ARG A 15 14.21 10.87 8.21
C ARG A 15 13.58 10.06 9.35
N PRO A 16 12.25 9.80 9.29
CA PRO A 16 11.62 8.98 10.31
C PRO A 16 12.14 7.54 10.25
N SER A 17 12.19 6.87 11.42
CA SER A 17 12.61 5.46 11.51
C SER A 17 11.67 4.57 10.69
N SER A 18 12.24 3.63 9.94
CA SER A 18 11.49 2.65 9.16
C SER A 18 11.54 1.24 9.77
N SER A 19 12.00 1.09 11.02
CA SER A 19 12.12 -0.20 11.71
C SER A 19 10.78 -0.95 11.74
N TRP A 20 9.67 -0.24 11.95
CA TRP A 20 8.33 -0.80 11.96
C TRP A 20 7.96 -1.52 10.65
N THR A 21 8.51 -1.09 9.50
CA THR A 21 8.19 -1.73 8.22
C THR A 21 8.73 -3.16 8.13
N GLY A 22 9.78 -3.49 8.86
CA GLY A 22 10.27 -4.88 8.97
C GLY A 22 9.25 -5.80 9.63
N TRP A 23 8.64 -5.35 10.74
CA TRP A 23 7.52 -6.06 11.39
C TRP A 23 6.28 -6.08 10.50
N GLY A 24 5.98 -4.96 9.84
CA GLY A 24 4.89 -4.84 8.89
C GLY A 24 5.02 -5.83 7.73
N GLN A 25 6.24 -6.06 7.21
CA GLN A 25 6.49 -7.05 6.16
C GLN A 25 6.10 -8.46 6.59
N TRP A 26 6.55 -8.90 7.79
CA TRP A 26 6.19 -10.22 8.30
C TRP A 26 4.69 -10.35 8.54
N LEU A 27 4.09 -9.36 9.19
CA LEU A 27 2.65 -9.38 9.46
C LEU A 27 1.83 -9.41 8.17
N ALA A 28 2.14 -8.55 7.21
CA ALA A 28 1.43 -8.49 5.93
C ALA A 28 1.56 -9.80 5.13
N LEU A 29 2.76 -10.42 5.14
CA LEU A 29 3.00 -11.68 4.46
C LEU A 29 2.19 -12.83 5.08
N ILE A 30 2.22 -12.95 6.41
CA ILE A 30 1.49 -13.99 7.14
C ILE A 30 -0.02 -13.82 6.92
N THR A 31 -0.55 -12.61 7.14
CA THR A 31 -1.99 -12.35 7.02
C THR A 31 -2.51 -12.53 5.60
N MET A 32 -1.75 -12.10 4.59
CA MET A 32 -2.04 -12.34 3.17
C MET A 32 -2.06 -13.83 2.84
N THR A 33 -1.06 -14.58 3.31
CA THR A 33 -0.98 -16.01 3.02
C THR A 33 -2.12 -16.77 3.68
N LEU A 34 -2.46 -16.44 4.94
CA LEU A 34 -3.60 -17.02 5.64
C LEU A 34 -4.92 -16.71 4.93
N ASP A 35 -5.12 -15.47 4.47
CA ASP A 35 -6.29 -15.07 3.69
C ASP A 35 -6.45 -15.93 2.42
N HIS A 36 -5.38 -16.06 1.64
CA HIS A 36 -5.45 -16.81 0.39
C HIS A 36 -5.59 -18.32 0.61
N VAL A 37 -4.95 -18.88 1.64
CA VAL A 37 -5.16 -20.29 2.02
C VAL A 37 -6.61 -20.52 2.45
N ALA A 38 -7.16 -19.63 3.30
CA ALA A 38 -8.53 -19.73 3.76
C ALA A 38 -9.52 -19.60 2.59
N ARG A 39 -9.30 -18.66 1.69
CA ARG A 39 -10.18 -18.37 0.55
C ARG A 39 -10.17 -19.44 -0.52
N TYR A 40 -9.00 -19.99 -0.86
CA TYR A 40 -8.86 -20.85 -2.04
C TYR A 40 -8.71 -22.34 -1.71
N LEU A 41 -8.13 -22.69 -0.58
CA LEU A 41 -7.83 -24.07 -0.22
C LEU A 41 -8.77 -24.63 0.87
N ALA A 42 -9.23 -23.79 1.81
CA ALA A 42 -10.10 -24.26 2.84
C ALA A 42 -11.47 -24.68 2.30
N THR A 43 -12.04 -25.71 2.88
CA THR A 43 -13.43 -26.12 2.66
C THR A 43 -14.30 -25.55 3.77
N ASP A 44 -15.62 -25.53 3.57
CA ASP A 44 -16.57 -25.07 4.59
C ASP A 44 -16.43 -25.83 5.91
N ALA A 45 -16.03 -27.12 5.81
CA ALA A 45 -15.77 -27.96 6.99
C ALA A 45 -14.64 -27.46 7.89
N TRP A 46 -13.73 -26.61 7.40
CA TRP A 46 -12.64 -26.04 8.20
C TRP A 46 -13.07 -24.82 9.02
N GLY A 47 -14.26 -24.27 8.77
CA GLY A 47 -14.79 -23.12 9.49
C GLY A 47 -13.91 -21.85 9.39
N MET A 48 -13.11 -21.70 8.33
CA MET A 48 -12.13 -20.61 8.16
C MET A 48 -12.71 -19.35 7.48
N GLY A 49 -13.99 -19.29 7.17
CA GLY A 49 -14.61 -18.15 6.48
C GLY A 49 -14.46 -16.80 7.22
N TRP A 50 -14.24 -16.82 8.55
CA TRP A 50 -13.96 -15.61 9.32
C TRP A 50 -12.61 -14.98 9.00
N VAL A 51 -11.64 -15.73 8.47
CA VAL A 51 -10.28 -15.25 8.17
C VAL A 51 -10.33 -14.15 7.10
N ASP A 52 -11.16 -14.34 6.06
CA ASP A 52 -11.35 -13.34 5.00
C ASP A 52 -11.89 -12.01 5.52
N SER A 53 -12.86 -12.03 6.45
CA SER A 53 -13.44 -10.81 7.02
C SER A 53 -12.63 -10.19 8.16
N SER A 54 -11.55 -10.82 8.60
CA SER A 54 -10.73 -10.37 9.74
C SER A 54 -9.24 -10.28 9.39
N VAL A 55 -8.49 -11.37 9.57
CA VAL A 55 -7.02 -11.41 9.42
C VAL A 55 -6.59 -11.01 8.01
N GLY A 56 -7.32 -11.43 6.99
CA GLY A 56 -7.08 -11.06 5.59
C GLY A 56 -7.13 -9.55 5.33
N ARG A 57 -7.96 -8.83 6.10
CA ARG A 57 -8.13 -7.37 5.94
C ARG A 57 -6.97 -6.53 6.48
N ILE A 58 -6.00 -7.14 7.15
CA ILE A 58 -4.78 -6.48 7.64
C ILE A 58 -3.80 -6.26 6.47
N ALA A 59 -3.67 -7.22 5.57
CA ALA A 59 -2.59 -7.26 4.58
C ALA A 59 -2.58 -6.02 3.67
N PHE A 60 -3.68 -5.72 3.00
CA PHE A 60 -3.70 -4.65 1.98
C PHE A 60 -3.45 -3.26 2.55
N PRO A 61 -4.15 -2.76 3.59
CA PRO A 61 -3.86 -1.44 4.15
C PRO A 61 -2.45 -1.33 4.72
N LEU A 62 -1.90 -2.43 5.25
CA LEU A 62 -0.54 -2.45 5.75
C LEU A 62 0.50 -2.38 4.61
N PHE A 63 0.30 -3.14 3.50
CA PHE A 63 1.12 -3.01 2.30
C PHE A 63 1.05 -1.61 1.72
N ALA A 64 -0.15 -1.05 1.56
CA ALA A 64 -0.36 0.29 1.02
C ALA A 64 0.33 1.35 1.88
N GLY A 65 0.21 1.26 3.20
CA GLY A 65 0.89 2.15 4.14
C GLY A 65 2.43 2.04 4.08
N MET A 66 2.97 0.82 3.98
CA MET A 66 4.43 0.62 3.79
C MET A 66 4.91 1.15 2.44
N VAL A 67 4.15 0.96 1.36
CA VAL A 67 4.48 1.50 0.02
C VAL A 67 4.47 3.02 0.06
N ALA A 68 3.47 3.64 0.67
CA ALA A 68 3.40 5.09 0.88
C ALA A 68 4.59 5.61 1.69
N TRP A 69 4.92 4.94 2.81
CA TRP A 69 6.07 5.28 3.64
C TRP A 69 7.40 5.23 2.88
N HIS A 70 7.63 4.13 2.16
CA HIS A 70 8.84 3.98 1.37
C HIS A 70 8.90 4.96 0.19
N GLY A 71 7.75 5.27 -0.42
CA GLY A 71 7.63 6.29 -1.46
C GLY A 71 8.05 7.68 -0.97
N LEU A 72 7.65 8.04 0.25
CA LEU A 72 7.94 9.35 0.84
C LEU A 72 9.39 9.46 1.39
N PHE A 73 9.89 8.42 2.06
CA PHE A 73 11.09 8.58 2.90
C PHE A 73 12.28 7.72 2.47
N ASN A 74 12.07 6.57 1.83
CA ASN A 74 13.12 5.57 1.66
C ASN A 74 13.56 5.37 0.21
N THR A 75 12.82 5.88 -0.78
CA THR A 75 13.23 5.78 -2.18
C THR A 75 13.59 7.14 -2.76
N ARG A 76 14.64 7.17 -3.59
CA ARG A 76 15.02 8.36 -4.36
C ARG A 76 14.20 8.48 -5.65
N ASP A 77 13.66 7.38 -6.14
CA ASP A 77 12.91 7.29 -7.40
C ASP A 77 11.66 6.43 -7.19
N PRO A 78 10.52 7.05 -6.79
CA PRO A 78 9.24 6.37 -6.60
C PRO A 78 8.73 5.67 -7.86
N LEU A 79 9.01 6.20 -9.06
CA LEU A 79 8.59 5.58 -10.32
C LEU A 79 9.37 4.29 -10.60
N ARG A 80 10.67 4.25 -10.27
CA ARG A 80 11.45 3.02 -10.34
C ARG A 80 10.96 1.99 -9.33
N TYR A 81 10.52 2.43 -8.15
CA TYR A 81 9.92 1.56 -7.15
C TYR A 81 8.59 1.00 -7.64
N ALA A 82 7.69 1.83 -8.18
CA ALA A 82 6.43 1.39 -8.79
C ALA A 82 6.66 0.37 -9.91
N ARG A 83 7.61 0.61 -10.84
CA ARG A 83 7.96 -0.36 -11.89
C ARG A 83 8.42 -1.71 -11.34
N ARG A 84 9.15 -1.75 -10.23
CA ARG A 84 9.54 -3.02 -9.59
C ARG A 84 8.34 -3.78 -9.05
N ILE A 85 7.38 -3.06 -8.45
CA ILE A 85 6.12 -3.67 -7.99
C ILE A 85 5.33 -4.20 -9.17
N MET A 86 5.25 -3.46 -10.29
CA MET A 86 4.59 -3.93 -11.52
C MET A 86 5.24 -5.20 -12.09
N VAL A 87 6.57 -5.30 -12.10
CA VAL A 87 7.27 -6.51 -12.56
C VAL A 87 6.91 -7.72 -11.71
N ILE A 88 6.81 -7.56 -10.37
CA ILE A 88 6.33 -8.63 -9.48
C ILE A 88 4.89 -9.00 -9.84
N GLY A 89 4.04 -7.99 -10.08
CA GLY A 89 2.66 -8.19 -10.52
C GLY A 89 2.56 -8.96 -11.83
N LEU A 90 3.37 -8.63 -12.83
CA LEU A 90 3.43 -9.36 -14.10
C LEU A 90 3.81 -10.84 -13.93
N VAL A 91 4.82 -11.11 -13.10
CA VAL A 91 5.25 -12.51 -12.81
C VAL A 91 4.15 -13.27 -12.06
N ALA A 92 3.44 -12.59 -11.14
CA ALA A 92 2.37 -13.19 -10.36
C ALA A 92 1.03 -13.30 -11.13
N GLN A 93 0.88 -12.62 -12.27
CA GLN A 93 -0.43 -12.51 -12.94
C GLN A 93 -0.95 -13.86 -13.41
N LEU A 94 -0.10 -14.71 -13.98
CA LEU A 94 -0.52 -16.03 -14.45
C LEU A 94 -1.04 -16.92 -13.29
N PRO A 95 -0.27 -17.20 -12.23
CA PRO A 95 -0.79 -18.00 -11.12
C PRO A 95 -1.97 -17.32 -10.41
N TYR A 96 -2.00 -15.99 -10.32
CA TYR A 96 -3.14 -15.25 -9.78
C TYR A 96 -4.39 -15.46 -10.64
N GLN A 97 -4.28 -15.49 -11.96
CA GLN A 97 -5.42 -15.66 -12.87
C GLN A 97 -6.03 -17.08 -12.81
N LEU A 98 -5.26 -18.07 -12.37
CA LEU A 98 -5.75 -19.44 -12.14
C LEU A 98 -6.57 -19.60 -10.86
N MET A 99 -6.65 -18.57 -10.00
CA MET A 99 -7.48 -18.63 -8.81
C MET A 99 -8.96 -18.52 -9.18
N PRO A 100 -9.85 -19.30 -8.53
CA PRO A 100 -11.31 -19.17 -8.69
C PRO A 100 -11.77 -17.76 -8.37
N ARG A 101 -12.53 -17.12 -9.28
CA ARG A 101 -13.06 -15.76 -9.13
C ARG A 101 -14.27 -15.53 -10.02
N GLU A 102 -15.04 -14.50 -9.71
CA GLU A 102 -16.19 -14.10 -10.51
C GLU A 102 -15.77 -13.34 -11.78
N ALA A 103 -14.75 -12.49 -11.68
CA ALA A 103 -14.25 -11.70 -12.80
C ALA A 103 -13.42 -12.58 -13.76
N ILE A 104 -13.70 -12.50 -15.08
CA ILE A 104 -12.95 -13.22 -16.12
C ILE A 104 -11.49 -12.78 -16.12
N PHE A 105 -11.24 -11.47 -15.97
CA PHE A 105 -9.89 -10.91 -15.90
C PHE A 105 -9.81 -9.82 -14.84
N GLN A 106 -8.76 -9.89 -14.03
CA GLN A 106 -8.43 -8.88 -13.03
C GLN A 106 -6.92 -8.80 -12.84
N LEU A 107 -6.40 -7.59 -12.80
CA LEU A 107 -5.01 -7.32 -12.46
C LEU A 107 -4.83 -7.44 -10.95
N ASN A 108 -3.79 -8.17 -10.53
CA ASN A 108 -3.53 -8.43 -9.12
C ASN A 108 -3.13 -7.15 -8.34
N ILE A 109 -3.08 -7.27 -7.02
CA ILE A 109 -2.84 -6.16 -6.09
C ILE A 109 -1.55 -5.36 -6.34
N CYS A 110 -0.53 -5.95 -6.96
CA CYS A 110 0.70 -5.24 -7.28
C CYS A 110 0.45 -4.09 -8.27
N PHE A 111 -0.49 -4.24 -9.20
CA PHE A 111 -0.85 -3.15 -10.11
C PHE A 111 -1.57 -2.03 -9.36
N THR A 112 -2.47 -2.36 -8.43
CA THR A 112 -3.12 -1.37 -7.55
C THR A 112 -2.09 -0.58 -6.74
N LEU A 113 -1.13 -1.28 -6.12
CA LEU A 113 -0.06 -0.66 -5.33
C LEU A 113 0.86 0.23 -6.20
N ALA A 114 1.23 -0.24 -7.38
CA ALA A 114 2.13 0.50 -8.27
C ALA A 114 1.47 1.76 -8.83
N LEU A 115 0.23 1.65 -9.33
CA LEU A 115 -0.53 2.78 -9.87
C LEU A 115 -0.88 3.79 -8.76
N GLY A 116 -1.28 3.31 -7.57
CA GLY A 116 -1.50 4.17 -6.41
C GLY A 116 -0.24 4.93 -5.99
N LEU A 117 0.94 4.29 -6.01
CA LEU A 117 2.21 4.96 -5.73
C LEU A 117 2.55 6.02 -6.79
N MET A 118 2.30 5.73 -8.07
CA MET A 118 2.50 6.71 -9.15
C MET A 118 1.59 7.93 -8.98
N ALA A 119 0.32 7.72 -8.66
CA ALA A 119 -0.65 8.78 -8.40
C ALA A 119 -0.24 9.62 -7.15
N GLY A 120 0.17 8.96 -6.05
CA GLY A 120 0.65 9.65 -4.86
C GLY A 120 1.92 10.46 -5.11
N HIS A 121 2.85 9.92 -5.89
CA HIS A 121 4.06 10.65 -6.30
C HIS A 121 3.73 11.86 -7.19
N TRP A 122 2.79 11.73 -8.12
CA TRP A 122 2.32 12.85 -8.92
C TRP A 122 1.72 13.95 -8.03
N LEU A 123 0.87 13.62 -7.06
CA LEU A 123 0.32 14.59 -6.09
C LEU A 123 1.41 15.33 -5.32
N GLU A 124 2.44 14.62 -4.84
CA GLU A 124 3.61 15.23 -4.20
C GLU A 124 4.32 16.21 -5.13
N GLN A 125 4.53 15.84 -6.39
CA GLN A 125 5.14 16.74 -7.39
C GLN A 125 4.28 17.95 -7.68
N VAL A 126 2.95 17.79 -7.78
CA VAL A 126 2.02 18.92 -7.95
C VAL A 126 2.15 19.88 -6.78
N ALA A 127 2.08 19.38 -5.54
CA ALA A 127 2.21 20.20 -4.35
C ALA A 127 3.54 20.97 -4.30
N GLN A 128 4.65 20.32 -4.67
CA GLN A 128 5.97 20.96 -4.72
C GLN A 128 6.08 22.01 -5.82
N ARG A 129 5.53 21.76 -7.02
CA ARG A 129 5.53 22.71 -8.14
C ARG A 129 4.66 23.92 -7.86
N THR A 130 3.49 23.70 -7.25
CA THR A 130 2.60 24.79 -6.81
C THR A 130 3.27 25.68 -5.76
N ALA A 131 3.92 25.09 -4.77
CA ALA A 131 4.64 25.83 -3.74
C ALA A 131 5.81 26.68 -4.30
N ARG A 132 6.32 26.34 -5.50
CA ARG A 132 7.38 27.11 -6.19
C ARG A 132 6.86 28.06 -7.27
N ASP A 133 5.54 28.21 -7.38
CA ASP A 133 4.88 28.97 -8.46
C ASP A 133 5.30 28.56 -9.89
N GLN A 134 5.57 27.27 -10.06
CA GLN A 134 6.06 26.68 -11.31
C GLN A 134 4.96 25.96 -12.13
N LEU A 135 3.71 26.01 -11.66
CA LEU A 135 2.63 25.24 -12.25
C LEU A 135 1.55 26.13 -12.83
N GLY A 136 1.52 26.26 -14.15
CA GLY A 136 0.44 26.95 -14.87
C GLY A 136 -0.88 26.16 -14.77
N LEU A 137 -2.00 26.90 -14.66
CA LEU A 137 -3.35 26.31 -14.52
C LEU A 137 -3.69 25.32 -15.63
N ALA A 138 -3.41 25.65 -16.89
CA ALA A 138 -3.69 24.79 -18.04
C ALA A 138 -2.96 23.44 -17.95
N ARG A 139 -1.69 23.45 -17.54
CA ARG A 139 -0.91 22.24 -17.35
C ARG A 139 -1.45 21.39 -16.18
N LEU A 140 -1.78 22.04 -15.06
CA LEU A 140 -2.39 21.35 -13.92
C LEU A 140 -3.70 20.68 -14.31
N SER A 141 -4.58 21.40 -15.03
CA SER A 141 -5.86 20.84 -15.48
C SER A 141 -5.68 19.64 -16.40
N LEU A 142 -4.73 19.70 -17.34
CA LEU A 142 -4.45 18.60 -18.27
C LEU A 142 -3.87 17.38 -17.53
N GLU A 143 -2.88 17.57 -16.65
CA GLU A 143 -2.30 16.49 -15.84
C GLU A 143 -3.37 15.85 -14.94
N THR A 144 -4.21 16.66 -14.28
CA THR A 144 -5.30 16.17 -13.43
C THR A 144 -6.32 15.36 -14.22
N LEU A 145 -6.74 15.87 -15.39
CA LEU A 145 -7.66 15.13 -16.25
C LEU A 145 -7.06 13.79 -16.68
N GLY A 146 -5.79 13.76 -17.09
CA GLY A 146 -5.09 12.52 -17.46
C GLY A 146 -5.05 11.52 -16.31
N VAL A 147 -4.74 11.96 -15.09
CA VAL A 147 -4.72 11.09 -13.90
C VAL A 147 -6.12 10.58 -13.55
N LEU A 148 -7.16 11.43 -13.64
CA LEU A 148 -8.55 11.02 -13.38
C LEU A 148 -9.05 10.00 -14.40
N VAL A 149 -8.75 10.19 -15.68
CA VAL A 149 -9.09 9.23 -16.74
C VAL A 149 -8.37 7.90 -16.51
N ALA A 150 -7.06 7.94 -16.21
CA ALA A 150 -6.28 6.74 -15.91
C ALA A 150 -6.82 6.01 -14.68
N TRP A 151 -7.14 6.73 -13.60
CA TRP A 151 -7.77 6.17 -12.40
C TRP A 151 -9.12 5.51 -12.69
N TYR A 152 -9.98 6.22 -13.47
CA TYR A 152 -11.29 5.70 -13.83
C TYR A 152 -11.19 4.41 -14.66
N ILE A 153 -10.33 4.38 -15.67
CA ILE A 153 -10.14 3.19 -16.51
C ILE A 153 -9.51 2.04 -15.69
N ALA A 154 -8.44 2.32 -14.95
CA ALA A 154 -7.71 1.31 -14.20
C ALA A 154 -8.56 0.67 -13.09
N GLY A 155 -9.45 1.44 -12.46
CA GLY A 155 -10.30 0.97 -11.38
C GLY A 155 -11.23 -0.20 -11.74
N PHE A 156 -11.57 -0.37 -13.02
CA PHE A 156 -12.36 -1.53 -13.48
C PHE A 156 -11.55 -2.82 -13.59
N TRP A 157 -10.21 -2.73 -13.64
CA TRP A 157 -9.35 -3.87 -13.95
C TRP A 157 -8.47 -4.31 -12.80
N VAL A 158 -8.25 -3.47 -11.80
CA VAL A 158 -7.35 -3.77 -10.68
C VAL A 158 -8.10 -4.34 -9.48
N GLU A 159 -7.40 -5.14 -8.69
CA GLU A 159 -7.89 -5.61 -7.39
C GLU A 159 -8.15 -4.42 -6.46
N TYR A 160 -9.22 -4.47 -5.67
CA TYR A 160 -9.76 -3.38 -4.84
C TYR A 160 -10.26 -2.14 -5.62
N GLY A 161 -10.31 -2.18 -6.94
CA GLY A 161 -10.98 -1.17 -7.74
C GLY A 161 -10.48 0.27 -7.55
N HIS A 162 -11.41 1.20 -7.68
CA HIS A 162 -11.17 2.63 -7.57
C HIS A 162 -10.70 3.05 -6.17
N GLU A 163 -11.27 2.44 -5.13
CA GLU A 163 -10.91 2.70 -3.74
C GLU A 163 -9.47 2.28 -3.44
N GLY A 164 -9.06 1.10 -3.91
CA GLY A 164 -7.70 0.61 -3.72
C GLY A 164 -6.65 1.52 -4.35
N LEU A 165 -6.94 2.07 -5.53
CA LEU A 165 -6.05 3.02 -6.21
C LEU A 165 -5.86 4.34 -5.42
N LEU A 166 -6.86 4.76 -4.65
CA LEU A 166 -6.80 5.99 -3.86
C LEU A 166 -6.13 5.82 -2.50
N LEU A 167 -6.01 4.60 -2.00
CA LEU A 167 -5.51 4.35 -0.63
C LEU A 167 -4.07 4.85 -0.44
N ILE A 168 -3.16 4.56 -1.38
CA ILE A 168 -1.76 5.00 -1.29
C ILE A 168 -1.62 6.53 -1.43
N PRO A 169 -2.22 7.20 -2.42
CA PRO A 169 -2.22 8.66 -2.49
C PRO A 169 -2.69 9.33 -1.20
N LEU A 170 -3.78 8.84 -0.61
CA LEU A 170 -4.31 9.38 0.64
C LEU A 170 -3.39 9.10 1.84
N TYR A 171 -2.76 7.92 1.91
CA TYR A 171 -1.71 7.67 2.89
C TYR A 171 -0.53 8.62 2.73
N MET A 172 -0.05 8.85 1.50
CA MET A 172 1.07 9.75 1.24
C MET A 172 0.74 11.18 1.66
N LEU A 173 -0.48 11.66 1.37
CA LEU A 173 -0.96 12.97 1.82
C LEU A 173 -1.01 13.05 3.35
N ALA A 174 -1.67 12.09 4.02
CA ALA A 174 -1.82 12.09 5.47
C ALA A 174 -0.47 11.98 6.19
N ILE A 175 0.35 10.99 5.84
CA ILE A 175 1.69 10.77 6.41
C ILE A 175 2.59 11.98 6.16
N GLY A 176 2.56 12.54 4.94
CA GLY A 176 3.32 13.73 4.57
C GLY A 176 2.93 14.94 5.41
N GLN A 177 1.64 15.18 5.62
CA GLN A 177 1.15 16.28 6.46
C GLN A 177 1.50 16.06 7.94
N ILE A 178 1.30 14.86 8.48
CA ILE A 178 1.66 14.49 9.85
C ILE A 178 3.16 14.76 10.11
N GLN A 179 4.03 14.33 9.20
CA GLN A 179 5.49 14.48 9.36
C GLN A 179 5.98 15.92 9.17
N ARG A 180 5.27 16.73 8.38
CA ARG A 180 5.58 18.17 8.17
C ARG A 180 4.93 19.07 9.21
N SER A 181 3.98 18.55 9.99
CA SER A 181 3.28 19.34 10.98
C SER A 181 4.25 19.84 12.07
N GLY A 182 4.25 21.14 12.30
CA GLY A 182 4.97 21.74 13.40
C GLY A 182 4.19 21.67 14.72
N ASN A 183 4.67 22.42 15.70
CA ASN A 183 4.11 22.39 17.07
C ASN A 183 2.89 23.32 17.28
N THR A 184 2.45 24.07 16.26
CA THR A 184 1.29 24.97 16.42
C THR A 184 -0.03 24.17 16.41
N PRO A 185 -1.04 24.60 17.18
CA PRO A 185 -2.35 23.93 17.20
C PRO A 185 -2.99 23.79 15.82
N GLY A 186 -2.88 24.84 14.97
CA GLY A 186 -3.42 24.80 13.60
C GLY A 186 -2.75 23.76 12.72
N GLN A 187 -1.42 23.63 12.79
CA GLN A 187 -0.68 22.60 12.02
C GLN A 187 -1.04 21.18 12.48
N ARG A 188 -1.20 20.98 13.79
CA ARG A 188 -1.66 19.69 14.33
C ARG A 188 -3.08 19.35 13.88
N LEU A 189 -3.97 20.35 13.84
CA LEU A 189 -5.34 20.19 13.34
C LEU A 189 -5.33 19.77 11.86
N ILE A 190 -4.56 20.44 11.01
CA ILE A 190 -4.41 20.10 9.59
C ILE A 190 -3.91 18.65 9.44
N ALA A 191 -2.92 18.25 10.22
CA ALA A 191 -2.40 16.88 10.20
C ALA A 191 -3.46 15.85 10.60
N LEU A 192 -4.26 16.12 11.64
CA LEU A 192 -5.36 15.25 12.05
C LEU A 192 -6.46 15.17 10.99
N VAL A 193 -6.87 16.32 10.44
CA VAL A 193 -7.90 16.36 9.38
C VAL A 193 -7.45 15.62 8.13
N SER A 194 -6.16 15.67 7.77
CA SER A 194 -5.61 14.94 6.62
C SER A 194 -5.69 13.41 6.75
N ALA A 195 -5.82 12.88 7.98
CA ALA A 195 -6.00 11.46 8.23
C ALA A 195 -7.44 10.98 7.98
N ILE A 196 -8.44 11.87 8.02
CA ILE A 196 -9.85 11.50 7.88
C ILE A 196 -10.14 10.83 6.52
N PRO A 197 -9.73 11.37 5.36
CA PRO A 197 -10.06 10.75 4.07
C PRO A 197 -9.55 9.32 3.93
N VAL A 198 -8.33 9.02 4.38
CA VAL A 198 -7.78 7.66 4.29
C VAL A 198 -8.49 6.69 5.23
N LEU A 199 -8.92 7.12 6.41
CA LEU A 199 -9.69 6.29 7.35
C LEU A 199 -11.11 6.01 6.82
N LEU A 200 -11.77 7.03 6.27
CA LEU A 200 -13.09 6.86 5.64
C LEU A 200 -13.02 5.91 4.44
N LEU A 201 -12.02 6.08 3.57
CA LEU A 201 -11.80 5.19 2.45
C LEU A 201 -11.54 3.76 2.91
N ALA A 202 -10.68 3.56 3.90
CA ALA A 202 -10.39 2.24 4.47
C ALA A 202 -11.65 1.53 5.00
N GLY A 203 -12.57 2.28 5.62
CA GLY A 203 -13.87 1.77 6.04
C GLY A 203 -14.79 1.44 4.85
N ALA A 204 -14.81 2.29 3.82
CA ALA A 204 -15.67 2.13 2.65
C ALA A 204 -15.32 0.93 1.76
N MET A 205 -14.05 0.48 1.78
CA MET A 205 -13.55 -0.63 0.97
C MET A 205 -14.14 -2.00 1.33
N ASN A 206 -14.88 -2.12 2.41
CA ASN A 206 -15.41 -3.39 2.91
C ASN A 206 -16.92 -3.30 3.19
N SER A 207 -17.62 -4.42 3.03
CA SER A 207 -19.07 -4.49 3.29
C SER A 207 -19.40 -4.91 4.72
N SER A 208 -18.66 -5.84 5.32
CA SER A 208 -18.93 -6.31 6.68
C SER A 208 -18.33 -5.40 7.75
N GLU A 209 -19.00 -5.25 8.88
CA GLU A 209 -18.55 -4.39 9.99
C GLU A 209 -17.22 -4.85 10.59
N MET A 210 -16.98 -6.16 10.65
CA MET A 210 -15.70 -6.73 11.09
C MET A 210 -14.58 -6.31 10.15
N ALA A 211 -14.77 -6.48 8.85
CA ALA A 211 -13.77 -6.12 7.83
C ALA A 211 -13.49 -4.62 7.82
N LYS A 212 -14.51 -3.76 7.92
CA LYS A 212 -14.36 -2.31 8.06
C LYS A 212 -13.50 -1.96 9.28
N SER A 213 -13.86 -2.51 10.44
CA SER A 213 -13.15 -2.23 11.70
C SER A 213 -11.68 -2.63 11.62
N ILE A 214 -11.35 -3.82 11.13
CA ILE A 214 -9.97 -4.30 11.01
C ILE A 214 -9.17 -3.43 10.03
N THR A 215 -9.75 -3.08 8.88
CA THR A 215 -9.08 -2.24 7.88
C THR A 215 -8.83 -0.82 8.42
N VAL A 216 -9.79 -0.22 9.13
CA VAL A 216 -9.65 1.09 9.76
C VAL A 216 -8.61 1.06 10.88
N ILE A 217 -8.64 0.04 11.76
CA ILE A 217 -7.65 -0.13 12.83
C ILE A 217 -6.25 -0.28 12.25
N THR A 218 -6.07 -1.09 11.21
CA THR A 218 -4.78 -1.26 10.56
C THR A 218 -4.30 0.05 9.93
N THR A 219 -5.19 0.79 9.27
CA THR A 219 -4.90 2.11 8.71
C THR A 219 -4.49 3.10 9.79
N LEU A 220 -5.23 3.14 10.90
CA LEU A 220 -4.89 3.97 12.05
C LEU A 220 -3.53 3.60 12.63
N ALA A 221 -3.21 2.31 12.78
CA ALA A 221 -1.91 1.86 13.26
C ALA A 221 -0.75 2.38 12.37
N VAL A 222 -0.90 2.36 11.05
CA VAL A 222 0.09 2.95 10.11
C VAL A 222 0.23 4.46 10.33
N LEU A 223 -0.88 5.19 10.50
CA LEU A 223 -0.85 6.63 10.76
C LEU A 223 -0.21 6.97 12.11
N VAL A 224 -0.42 6.14 13.13
CA VAL A 224 0.22 6.28 14.45
C VAL A 224 1.74 6.13 14.34
N MET A 225 2.24 5.26 13.44
CA MET A 225 3.69 5.23 13.15
C MET A 225 4.18 6.59 12.64
N ALA A 226 3.39 7.28 11.82
CA ALA A 226 3.74 8.60 11.30
C ALA A 226 3.76 9.70 12.37
N VAL A 227 3.00 9.59 13.44
CA VAL A 227 3.02 10.57 14.57
C VAL A 227 4.34 10.51 15.37
N GLY A 228 5.18 9.51 15.14
CA GLY A 228 6.49 9.36 15.79
C GLY A 228 6.67 8.07 16.58
N VAL A 229 5.63 7.27 16.74
CA VAL A 229 5.69 5.95 17.39
C VAL A 229 6.68 5.00 16.69
N CYS A 230 6.93 5.22 15.38
CA CYS A 230 7.96 4.50 14.63
C CYS A 230 9.35 4.53 15.28
N ARG A 231 9.66 5.55 16.09
CA ARG A 231 10.96 5.66 16.81
C ARG A 231 11.06 4.72 18.00
N LEU A 232 9.92 4.24 18.53
CA LEU A 232 9.85 3.31 19.65
C LEU A 232 9.88 1.85 19.20
N VAL A 233 9.69 1.61 17.90
CA VAL A 233 9.65 0.24 17.36
C VAL A 233 11.09 -0.25 17.13
N PRO A 234 11.51 -1.32 17.78
CA PRO A 234 12.84 -1.89 17.58
C PRO A 234 12.96 -2.52 16.21
N ASP A 235 14.19 -2.65 15.73
CA ASP A 235 14.47 -3.42 14.52
C ASP A 235 14.06 -4.88 14.70
N VAL A 236 13.49 -5.45 13.64
CA VAL A 236 13.15 -6.87 13.63
C VAL A 236 14.45 -7.71 13.68
N PRO A 237 14.56 -8.70 14.59
CA PRO A 237 15.79 -9.47 14.75
C PRO A 237 16.12 -10.30 13.50
N TRP A 238 15.10 -10.80 12.79
CA TRP A 238 15.26 -11.58 11.55
C TRP A 238 14.76 -10.78 10.37
N LYS A 239 15.67 -10.02 9.74
CA LYS A 239 15.34 -9.25 8.55
C LYS A 239 15.05 -10.21 7.39
N MET A 240 13.89 -10.01 6.79
CA MET A 240 13.51 -10.77 5.59
C MET A 240 14.48 -10.46 4.45
N SER A 241 15.00 -11.50 3.78
CA SER A 241 15.86 -11.28 2.63
C SER A 241 15.07 -10.63 1.50
N ARG A 242 15.73 -9.74 0.73
CA ARG A 242 15.08 -9.07 -0.39
C ARG A 242 14.53 -10.07 -1.43
N ARG A 243 15.25 -11.19 -1.66
CA ARG A 243 14.82 -12.21 -2.61
C ARG A 243 13.52 -12.88 -2.13
N MET A 244 13.46 -13.24 -0.86
CA MET A 244 12.26 -13.83 -0.25
C MET A 244 11.07 -12.85 -0.32
N TRP A 245 11.26 -11.59 0.03
CA TRP A 245 10.23 -10.57 -0.04
C TRP A 245 9.64 -10.41 -1.45
N LEU A 246 10.50 -10.35 -2.49
CA LEU A 246 10.07 -10.17 -3.87
C LEU A 246 9.43 -11.44 -4.47
N ALA A 247 9.94 -12.62 -4.09
CA ALA A 247 9.47 -13.89 -4.65
C ALA A 247 8.20 -14.42 -3.96
N TRP A 248 7.94 -14.02 -2.73
CA TRP A 248 6.82 -14.58 -1.96
C TRP A 248 5.48 -14.39 -2.64
N TYR A 249 5.21 -13.19 -3.14
CA TYR A 249 3.92 -12.88 -3.76
C TYR A 249 3.63 -13.77 -4.98
N PRO A 250 4.48 -13.90 -6.00
CA PRO A 250 4.25 -14.85 -7.08
C PRO A 250 4.32 -16.32 -6.62
N ALA A 251 5.21 -16.66 -5.68
CA ALA A 251 5.43 -18.04 -5.27
C ALA A 251 4.24 -18.65 -4.53
N HIS A 252 3.64 -17.92 -3.57
CA HIS A 252 2.49 -18.47 -2.82
C HIS A 252 1.28 -18.69 -3.73
N PHE A 253 1.01 -17.81 -4.72
CA PHE A 253 -0.03 -18.04 -5.71
C PHE A 253 0.30 -19.22 -6.62
N ALA A 254 1.57 -19.39 -7.02
CA ALA A 254 1.97 -20.53 -7.81
C ALA A 254 1.77 -21.87 -7.07
N VAL A 255 2.07 -21.89 -5.76
CA VAL A 255 1.81 -23.07 -4.91
C VAL A 255 0.32 -23.33 -4.78
N ILE A 256 -0.49 -22.33 -4.49
CA ILE A 256 -1.95 -22.48 -4.39
C ILE A 256 -2.53 -22.94 -5.72
N ALA A 257 -2.10 -22.34 -6.86
CA ALA A 257 -2.54 -22.74 -8.19
C ALA A 257 -2.20 -24.21 -8.48
N ALA A 258 -0.98 -24.63 -8.15
CA ALA A 258 -0.56 -26.02 -8.34
C ALA A 258 -1.44 -27.01 -7.52
N ILE A 259 -1.75 -26.66 -6.28
CA ILE A 259 -2.64 -27.46 -5.43
C ILE A 259 -4.05 -27.52 -6.04
N LEU A 260 -4.60 -26.38 -6.48
CA LEU A 260 -5.94 -26.32 -7.07
C LEU A 260 -6.03 -27.12 -8.37
N LEU A 261 -5.00 -27.06 -9.23
CA LEU A 261 -4.91 -27.88 -10.44
C LEU A 261 -4.87 -29.36 -10.10
N PHE A 262 -4.07 -29.74 -9.10
CA PHE A 262 -3.98 -31.13 -8.66
C PHE A 262 -5.30 -31.67 -8.11
N VAL A 263 -6.05 -30.85 -7.38
CA VAL A 263 -7.35 -31.20 -6.77
C VAL A 263 -8.52 -31.01 -7.76
N GLY A 264 -8.28 -30.54 -8.99
CA GLY A 264 -9.30 -30.26 -9.99
C GLY A 264 -10.23 -29.09 -9.66
N ARG A 265 -9.76 -28.13 -8.85
CA ARG A 265 -10.53 -26.93 -8.41
C ARG A 265 -10.05 -25.62 -9.04
N ALA A 266 -9.02 -25.67 -9.89
CA ALA A 266 -8.54 -24.45 -10.57
C ALA A 266 -9.62 -23.92 -11.54
N ALA A 267 -9.77 -22.62 -11.60
CA ALA A 267 -10.52 -21.99 -12.66
C ALA A 267 -9.79 -22.21 -13.99
N TYR A 268 -10.49 -22.80 -14.95
CA TYR A 268 -10.02 -22.79 -16.33
C TYR A 268 -10.43 -21.45 -16.94
N PRO A 269 -9.52 -20.76 -17.64
CA PRO A 269 -9.85 -19.53 -18.36
C PRO A 269 -10.84 -19.78 -19.50
#